data_385b37941199a3983c44155e810e46ad
#
_entry.id   385b37941199a3983c44155e810e46ad
#
_cell.length_a   1.000
_cell.length_b   1.000
_cell.length_c   1.000
_cell.angle_alpha   90.00
_cell.angle_beta   90.00
_cell.angle_gamma   90.00
#
_symmetry.space_group_name_H-M   'P 1'
#
loop_
_entity.id
_entity.type
_entity.pdbx_description
1 polymer ?
#
loop_
_entity_poly.entity_id
_entity_poly.type
_entity_poly.pdbx_seq_one_letter_code
_entity_poly.pdbx_strand_id
1 'polypeptide(L)'
;MNNIITILCIMGGLILLLSLLPKNSNFLDIRSIFVQHFKVFRGNRSQFFSIFIVPILFSIGIVQIRCVDKDILNNLNIVLSILIAMFFSVLSILSAIDGQTRRDKYQQLLTETFTTTIFEIILCLLLLLISFIVLFIGVFEKTVILKIVSGIIYYLTIVVILNILVIIKRIKVLFDNK
;
A
#
# COMPACT_ATOMS: atom_id res chain seq x y z
N MET A 1 -22.69 -25.31 -5.49
CA MET A 1 -22.43 -24.82 -4.11
C MET A 1 -21.25 -23.89 -4.04
N ASN A 2 -20.15 -24.14 -4.78
CA ASN A 2 -18.96 -23.27 -4.77
C ASN A 2 -19.21 -21.84 -5.28
N ASN A 3 -20.05 -21.65 -6.31
CA ASN A 3 -20.30 -20.32 -6.88
C ASN A 3 -20.97 -19.35 -5.90
N ILE A 4 -21.86 -19.83 -5.03
CA ILE A 4 -22.54 -18.98 -4.03
C ILE A 4 -21.56 -18.51 -2.97
N ILE A 5 -20.68 -19.39 -2.49
CA ILE A 5 -19.65 -19.06 -1.50
C ILE A 5 -18.67 -18.04 -2.08
N THR A 6 -18.24 -18.23 -3.33
CA THR A 6 -17.36 -17.30 -4.04
C THR A 6 -18.00 -15.92 -4.19
N ILE A 7 -19.28 -15.86 -4.57
CA ILE A 7 -20.03 -14.60 -4.70
C ILE A 7 -20.16 -13.91 -3.34
N LEU A 8 -20.45 -14.65 -2.27
CA LEU A 8 -20.55 -14.11 -0.90
C LEU A 8 -19.20 -13.53 -0.43
N CYS A 9 -18.07 -14.21 -0.69
CA CYS A 9 -16.74 -13.72 -0.35
C CYS A 9 -16.37 -12.45 -1.13
N ILE A 10 -16.68 -12.40 -2.44
CA ILE A 10 -16.43 -11.22 -3.28
C ILE A 10 -17.30 -10.05 -2.82
N MET A 11 -18.60 -10.30 -2.56
CA MET A 11 -19.50 -9.26 -2.05
C MET A 11 -19.07 -8.75 -0.68
N GLY A 12 -18.71 -9.65 0.24
CA GLY A 12 -18.19 -9.27 1.56
C GLY A 12 -16.93 -8.40 1.47
N GLY A 13 -15.98 -8.79 0.61
CA GLY A 13 -14.76 -8.02 0.35
C GLY A 13 -15.05 -6.65 -0.28
N LEU A 14 -15.97 -6.58 -1.23
CA LEU A 14 -16.42 -5.33 -1.86
C LEU A 14 -17.13 -4.40 -0.87
N ILE A 15 -18.02 -4.93 -0.04
CA ILE A 15 -18.71 -4.17 1.01
C ILE A 15 -17.69 -3.62 2.01
N LEU A 16 -16.69 -4.41 2.40
CA LEU A 16 -15.62 -4.01 3.30
C LEU A 16 -14.78 -2.88 2.68
N LEU A 17 -14.38 -3.00 1.43
CA LEU A 17 -13.67 -1.95 0.70
C LEU A 17 -14.50 -0.67 0.55
N LEU A 18 -15.80 -0.80 0.25
CA LEU A 18 -16.72 0.33 0.14
C LEU A 18 -16.98 1.00 1.48
N SER A 19 -17.02 0.25 2.59
CA SER A 19 -17.21 0.79 3.94
C SER A 19 -16.02 1.62 4.43
N LEU A 20 -14.84 1.45 3.83
CA LEU A 20 -13.63 2.24 4.12
C LEU A 20 -13.59 3.60 3.39
N LEU A 21 -14.53 3.86 2.45
CA LEU A 21 -14.55 5.08 1.63
C LEU A 21 -15.43 6.25 2.13
N PRO A 22 -16.39 6.11 3.09
CA PRO A 22 -17.29 7.20 3.44
C PRO A 22 -16.59 8.38 4.08
N LYS A 23 -16.95 9.59 3.61
CA LYS A 23 -16.42 10.90 3.99
C LYS A 23 -16.73 11.34 5.44
N ASN A 24 -17.59 10.63 6.15
CA ASN A 24 -18.11 11.01 7.48
C ASN A 24 -17.97 9.92 8.54
N SER A 25 -17.16 8.88 8.34
CA SER A 25 -16.93 7.91 9.40
C SER A 25 -15.85 8.44 10.35
N ASN A 26 -16.21 8.70 11.61
CA ASN A 26 -15.28 9.02 12.69
C ASN A 26 -14.24 7.90 12.95
N PHE A 27 -14.32 6.79 12.21
CA PHE A 27 -13.54 5.60 12.47
C PHE A 27 -12.22 5.53 11.67
N LEU A 28 -12.18 5.96 10.41
CA LEU A 28 -10.95 6.00 9.58
C LEU A 28 -11.19 6.91 8.36
N ASP A 29 -10.64 8.11 8.39
CA ASP A 29 -10.63 8.97 7.20
C ASP A 29 -9.48 8.58 6.26
N ILE A 30 -9.60 7.37 5.67
CA ILE A 30 -8.62 6.85 4.72
C ILE A 30 -8.46 7.80 3.53
N ARG A 31 -9.56 8.46 3.12
CA ARG A 31 -9.53 9.41 2.01
C ARG A 31 -8.61 10.60 2.28
N SER A 32 -8.62 11.13 3.49
CA SER A 32 -7.73 12.26 3.84
C SER A 32 -6.27 11.84 3.78
N ILE A 33 -5.94 10.62 4.20
CA ILE A 33 -4.58 10.06 4.14
C ILE A 33 -4.11 9.94 2.68
N PHE A 34 -4.97 9.40 1.80
CA PHE A 34 -4.66 9.33 0.36
C PHE A 34 -4.44 10.72 -0.24
N VAL A 35 -5.34 11.67 0.02
CA VAL A 35 -5.23 13.04 -0.50
C VAL A 35 -3.97 13.73 0.03
N GLN A 36 -3.64 13.56 1.30
CA GLN A 36 -2.43 14.11 1.89
C GLN A 36 -1.18 13.48 1.30
N HIS A 37 -1.16 12.16 1.15
CA HIS A 37 -0.04 11.45 0.51
C HIS A 37 0.21 11.96 -0.92
N PHE A 38 -0.84 12.09 -1.74
CA PHE A 38 -0.68 12.62 -3.10
C PHE A 38 -0.26 14.09 -3.14
N LYS A 39 -0.64 14.91 -2.15
CA LYS A 39 -0.15 16.30 -2.04
C LYS A 39 1.36 16.37 -1.86
N VAL A 40 1.95 15.40 -1.18
CA VAL A 40 3.40 15.31 -0.98
C VAL A 40 4.18 15.25 -2.31
N PHE A 41 3.59 14.63 -3.34
CA PHE A 41 4.21 14.52 -4.67
C PHE A 41 3.88 15.69 -5.60
N ARG A 42 3.02 16.63 -5.18
CA ARG A 42 2.55 17.74 -6.03
C ARG A 42 3.68 18.65 -6.51
N GLY A 43 4.79 18.73 -5.76
CA GLY A 43 5.98 19.49 -6.12
C GLY A 43 6.96 18.74 -7.04
N ASN A 44 6.83 17.41 -7.20
CA ASN A 44 7.81 16.60 -7.95
C ASN A 44 7.11 15.58 -8.86
N ARG A 45 6.68 16.08 -10.04
CA ARG A 45 5.96 15.27 -11.05
C ARG A 45 6.76 14.04 -11.50
N SER A 46 8.10 14.14 -11.56
CA SER A 46 8.96 13.03 -11.96
C SER A 46 8.89 11.88 -10.96
N GLN A 47 8.89 12.17 -9.65
CA GLN A 47 8.75 11.13 -8.61
C GLN A 47 7.36 10.47 -8.67
N PHE A 48 6.31 11.26 -8.85
CA PHE A 48 4.96 10.72 -9.01
C PHE A 48 4.89 9.74 -10.19
N PHE A 49 5.44 10.14 -11.35
CA PHE A 49 5.46 9.30 -12.54
C PHE A 49 6.22 7.99 -12.28
N SER A 50 7.41 8.07 -11.67
CA SER A 50 8.25 6.90 -11.40
C SER A 50 7.59 5.94 -10.41
N ILE A 51 6.87 6.44 -9.39
CA ILE A 51 6.29 5.59 -8.34
C ILE A 51 4.96 4.96 -8.77
N PHE A 52 4.15 5.66 -9.55
CA PHE A 52 2.80 5.21 -9.86
C PHE A 52 2.59 4.76 -11.32
N ILE A 53 3.31 5.35 -12.28
CA ILE A 53 3.11 5.01 -13.71
C ILE A 53 4.05 3.89 -14.15
N VAL A 54 5.32 3.97 -13.79
CA VAL A 54 6.31 2.92 -14.16
C VAL A 54 5.90 1.52 -13.67
N PRO A 55 5.40 1.34 -12.42
CA PRO A 55 4.92 0.04 -11.95
C PRO A 55 3.81 -0.60 -12.79
N ILE A 56 2.98 0.21 -13.48
CA ILE A 56 1.94 -0.32 -14.38
C ILE A 56 2.60 -1.12 -15.51
N LEU A 57 3.63 -0.58 -16.13
CA LEU A 57 4.34 -1.25 -17.22
C LEU A 57 5.00 -2.55 -16.74
N PHE A 58 5.64 -2.51 -15.57
CA PHE A 58 6.25 -3.70 -14.97
C PHE A 58 5.21 -4.77 -14.63
N SER A 59 4.08 -4.38 -14.03
CA SER A 59 3.03 -5.33 -13.65
C SER A 59 2.43 -6.03 -14.87
N ILE A 60 2.20 -5.29 -15.96
CA ILE A 60 1.71 -5.85 -17.23
C ILE A 60 2.73 -6.85 -17.79
N GLY A 61 4.03 -6.53 -17.76
CA GLY A 61 5.09 -7.42 -18.22
C GLY A 61 5.16 -8.70 -17.40
N ILE A 62 5.16 -8.60 -16.07
CA ILE A 62 5.24 -9.76 -15.17
C ILE A 62 4.05 -10.70 -15.33
N VAL A 63 2.83 -10.17 -15.46
CA VAL A 63 1.61 -10.99 -15.65
C VAL A 63 1.67 -11.82 -16.92
N GLN A 64 2.32 -11.33 -17.99
CA GLN A 64 2.48 -12.09 -19.22
C GLN A 64 3.43 -13.30 -19.04
N ILE A 65 4.40 -13.17 -18.14
CA ILE A 65 5.36 -14.23 -17.83
C ILE A 65 4.75 -15.22 -16.84
N ARG A 66 4.19 -14.73 -15.73
CA ARG A 66 3.65 -15.57 -14.65
C ARG A 66 2.51 -14.86 -13.92
N CYS A 67 1.35 -15.52 -13.84
CA CYS A 67 0.28 -15.10 -12.94
C CYS A 67 0.64 -15.48 -11.48
N VAL A 68 0.00 -14.84 -10.52
CA VAL A 68 0.14 -15.20 -9.10
C VAL A 68 -0.38 -16.63 -8.89
N ASP A 69 0.35 -17.38 -8.09
CA ASP A 69 0.00 -18.70 -7.61
C ASP A 69 -0.03 -18.70 -6.06
N LYS A 70 -0.40 -19.83 -5.49
CA LYS A 70 -0.53 -19.99 -4.04
C LYS A 70 0.79 -19.72 -3.31
N ASP A 71 1.92 -20.16 -3.88
CA ASP A 71 3.22 -19.99 -3.24
C ASP A 71 3.67 -18.53 -3.25
N ILE A 72 3.45 -17.81 -4.38
CA ILE A 72 3.72 -16.38 -4.48
C ILE A 72 2.89 -15.62 -3.44
N LEU A 73 1.59 -15.92 -3.30
CA LEU A 73 0.72 -15.23 -2.35
C LEU A 73 1.11 -15.51 -0.91
N ASN A 74 1.44 -16.75 -0.56
CA ASN A 74 1.89 -17.10 0.79
C ASN A 74 3.19 -16.34 1.14
N ASN A 75 4.17 -16.35 0.26
CA ASN A 75 5.42 -15.61 0.47
C ASN A 75 5.18 -14.11 0.57
N LEU A 76 4.30 -13.56 -0.30
CA LEU A 76 3.92 -12.14 -0.26
C LEU A 76 3.29 -11.77 1.09
N ASN A 77 2.38 -12.60 1.61
CA ASN A 77 1.72 -12.36 2.90
C ASN A 77 2.72 -12.33 4.06
N ILE A 78 3.73 -13.19 4.05
CA ILE A 78 4.79 -13.18 5.06
C ILE A 78 5.57 -11.86 4.97
N VAL A 79 6.00 -11.47 3.77
CA VAL A 79 6.74 -10.22 3.55
C VAL A 79 5.92 -9.01 3.98
N LEU A 80 4.65 -8.95 3.59
CA LEU A 80 3.76 -7.84 3.96
C LEU A 80 3.56 -7.74 5.47
N SER A 81 3.43 -8.86 6.18
CA SER A 81 3.29 -8.88 7.65
C SER A 81 4.54 -8.31 8.33
N ILE A 82 5.73 -8.65 7.83
CA ILE A 82 7.00 -8.11 8.34
C ILE A 82 7.09 -6.60 8.04
N LEU A 83 6.71 -6.17 6.84
CA LEU A 83 6.73 -4.75 6.45
C LEU A 83 5.78 -3.92 7.33
N ILE A 84 4.57 -4.42 7.59
CA ILE A 84 3.61 -3.74 8.48
C ILE A 84 4.23 -3.55 9.88
N ALA A 85 4.82 -4.59 10.46
CA ALA A 85 5.48 -4.49 11.76
C ALA A 85 6.64 -3.47 11.74
N MET A 86 7.45 -3.47 10.67
CA MET A 86 8.52 -2.50 10.48
C MET A 86 7.98 -1.07 10.39
N PHE A 87 6.90 -0.83 9.65
CA PHE A 87 6.31 0.50 9.53
C PHE A 87 5.71 1.00 10.86
N PHE A 88 5.11 0.13 11.67
CA PHE A 88 4.68 0.51 13.02
C PHE A 88 5.86 0.92 13.90
N SER A 89 7.00 0.24 13.79
CA SER A 89 8.23 0.65 14.49
C SER A 89 8.72 2.03 14.02
N VAL A 90 8.68 2.29 12.71
CA VAL A 90 9.01 3.60 12.14
C VAL A 90 8.06 4.69 12.66
N LEU A 91 6.75 4.44 12.68
CA LEU A 91 5.77 5.38 13.25
C LEU A 91 6.04 5.68 14.71
N SER A 92 6.38 4.67 15.50
CA SER A 92 6.75 4.85 16.91
C SER A 92 7.97 5.77 17.08
N ILE A 93 8.99 5.60 16.25
CA ILE A 93 10.17 6.46 16.24
C ILE A 93 9.82 7.89 15.83
N LEU A 94 9.04 8.05 14.76
CA LEU A 94 8.63 9.37 14.26
C LEU A 94 7.76 10.12 15.27
N SER A 95 6.88 9.42 16.00
CA SER A 95 6.04 10.02 17.04
C SER A 95 6.81 10.46 18.28
N ALA A 96 7.98 9.85 18.55
CA ALA A 96 8.85 10.22 19.65
C ALA A 96 9.72 11.46 19.35
N ILE A 97 9.76 11.91 18.08
CA ILE A 97 10.50 13.10 17.69
C ILE A 97 9.69 14.35 18.05
N ASP A 98 10.21 15.17 19.01
CA ASP A 98 9.61 16.45 19.35
C ASP A 98 9.87 17.45 18.22
N GLY A 99 8.79 17.80 17.49
CA GLY A 99 8.84 18.77 16.39
C GLY A 99 8.63 20.23 16.85
N GLN A 100 8.18 20.50 18.09
CA GLN A 100 7.69 21.81 18.50
C GLN A 100 8.79 22.90 18.56
N THR A 101 10.04 22.51 18.72
CA THR A 101 11.17 23.45 18.86
C THR A 101 11.95 23.69 17.56
N ARG A 102 11.52 23.10 16.45
CA ARG A 102 12.30 23.06 15.20
C ARG A 102 11.67 23.91 14.09
N ARG A 103 12.53 24.24 13.09
CA ARG A 103 12.15 25.03 11.90
C ARG A 103 10.94 24.41 11.17
N ASP A 104 10.05 25.24 10.65
CA ASP A 104 8.81 24.84 9.93
C ASP A 104 9.04 23.76 8.86
N LYS A 105 10.17 23.84 8.13
CA LYS A 105 10.54 22.84 7.11
C LYS A 105 10.78 21.45 7.68
N TYR A 106 11.34 21.36 8.89
CA TYR A 106 11.58 20.08 9.56
C TYR A 106 10.26 19.45 10.01
N GLN A 107 9.36 20.25 10.57
CA GLN A 107 8.01 19.81 10.98
C GLN A 107 7.21 19.34 9.78
N GLN A 108 7.30 20.08 8.65
CA GLN A 108 6.64 19.66 7.43
C GLN A 108 7.16 18.31 6.95
N LEU A 109 8.50 18.11 6.89
CA LEU A 109 9.10 16.85 6.48
C LEU A 109 8.72 15.68 7.41
N LEU A 110 8.68 15.93 8.72
CA LEU A 110 8.24 14.95 9.72
C LEU A 110 6.79 14.52 9.48
N THR A 111 5.88 15.48 9.31
CA THR A 111 4.45 15.23 9.04
C THR A 111 4.25 14.49 7.71
N GLU A 112 4.98 14.88 6.67
CA GLU A 112 4.92 14.22 5.37
C GLU A 112 5.42 12.77 5.45
N THR A 113 6.50 12.52 6.20
CA THR A 113 7.06 11.17 6.39
C THR A 113 6.09 10.31 7.19
N PHE A 114 5.51 10.85 8.26
CA PHE A 114 4.51 10.18 9.08
C PHE A 114 3.27 9.79 8.24
N THR A 115 2.73 10.74 7.48
CA THR A 115 1.57 10.49 6.58
C THR A 115 1.89 9.44 5.51
N THR A 116 3.09 9.49 4.92
CA THR A 116 3.53 8.50 3.93
C THR A 116 3.63 7.11 4.55
N THR A 117 4.15 7.00 5.78
CA THR A 117 4.27 5.71 6.47
C THR A 117 2.90 5.12 6.81
N ILE A 118 1.94 5.95 7.27
CA ILE A 118 0.55 5.50 7.48
C ILE A 118 -0.08 5.01 6.17
N PHE A 119 0.11 5.75 5.08
CA PHE A 119 -0.37 5.36 3.76
C PHE A 119 0.15 3.97 3.36
N GLU A 120 1.44 3.70 3.58
CA GLU A 120 2.04 2.40 3.28
C GLU A 120 1.48 1.26 4.13
N ILE A 121 1.23 1.49 5.40
CA ILE A 121 0.57 0.49 6.26
C ILE A 121 -0.81 0.13 5.68
N ILE A 122 -1.60 1.13 5.31
CA ILE A 122 -2.93 0.93 4.73
C ILE A 122 -2.81 0.16 3.41
N LEU A 123 -1.84 0.52 2.56
CA LEU A 123 -1.62 -0.14 1.28
C LEU A 123 -1.21 -1.61 1.46
N CYS A 124 -0.31 -1.90 2.42
CA CYS A 124 0.09 -3.27 2.76
C CYS A 124 -1.09 -4.09 3.31
N LEU A 125 -1.92 -3.51 4.20
CA LEU A 125 -3.11 -4.17 4.73
C LEU A 125 -4.12 -4.49 3.63
N LEU A 126 -4.33 -3.56 2.71
CA LEU A 126 -5.23 -3.72 1.57
C LEU A 126 -4.73 -4.83 0.63
N LEU A 127 -3.43 -4.84 0.33
CA LEU A 127 -2.80 -5.86 -0.49
C LEU A 127 -2.87 -7.25 0.18
N LEU A 128 -2.64 -7.32 1.49
CA LEU A 128 -2.77 -8.53 2.29
C LEU A 128 -4.21 -9.07 2.25
N LEU A 129 -5.20 -8.19 2.38
CA LEU A 129 -6.62 -8.56 2.30
C LEU A 129 -6.98 -9.11 0.91
N ILE A 130 -6.54 -8.46 -0.17
CA ILE A 130 -6.74 -8.95 -1.54
C ILE A 130 -6.08 -10.34 -1.70
N SER A 131 -4.86 -10.51 -1.22
CA SER A 131 -4.13 -11.77 -1.28
C SER A 131 -4.88 -12.90 -0.57
N PHE A 132 -5.40 -12.65 0.64
CA PHE A 132 -6.22 -13.63 1.37
C PHE A 132 -7.50 -13.98 0.62
N ILE A 133 -8.21 -12.99 0.06
CA ILE A 133 -9.42 -13.25 -0.71
C ILE A 133 -9.10 -14.20 -1.88
N VAL A 134 -8.01 -13.96 -2.61
CA VAL A 134 -7.61 -14.81 -3.74
C VAL A 134 -7.24 -16.23 -3.29
N LEU A 135 -6.55 -16.36 -2.14
CA LEU A 135 -6.23 -17.66 -1.57
C LEU A 135 -7.47 -18.45 -1.15
N PHE A 136 -8.46 -17.80 -0.52
CA PHE A 136 -9.71 -18.45 -0.10
C PHE A 136 -10.60 -18.85 -1.26
N ILE A 137 -10.66 -18.04 -2.32
CA ILE A 137 -11.46 -18.35 -3.50
C ILE A 137 -10.83 -19.50 -4.29
N GLY A 138 -9.49 -19.69 -4.20
CA GLY A 138 -8.81 -20.77 -4.89
C GLY A 138 -8.84 -20.68 -6.41
N VAL A 139 -9.08 -19.48 -6.98
CA VAL A 139 -9.15 -19.26 -8.44
C VAL A 139 -7.73 -19.20 -8.99
N PHE A 140 -7.13 -20.39 -9.18
CA PHE A 140 -5.81 -20.51 -9.82
C PHE A 140 -5.90 -21.08 -11.26
N GLU A 141 -7.10 -21.24 -11.80
CA GLU A 141 -7.27 -21.52 -13.22
C GLU A 141 -6.88 -20.29 -14.04
N LYS A 142 -6.24 -20.52 -15.21
CA LYS A 142 -5.74 -19.48 -16.11
C LYS A 142 -6.87 -18.68 -16.77
N THR A 143 -7.68 -18.00 -15.97
CA THR A 143 -8.78 -17.16 -16.42
C THR A 143 -8.30 -15.72 -16.62
N VAL A 144 -9.05 -14.94 -17.42
CA VAL A 144 -8.81 -13.50 -17.59
C VAL A 144 -8.86 -12.78 -16.24
N ILE A 145 -9.73 -13.23 -15.35
CA ILE A 145 -9.89 -12.68 -13.98
C ILE A 145 -8.59 -12.85 -13.20
N LEU A 146 -7.95 -14.03 -13.25
CA LEU A 146 -6.68 -14.25 -12.57
C LEU A 146 -5.59 -13.32 -13.09
N LYS A 147 -5.53 -13.07 -14.41
CA LYS A 147 -4.55 -12.12 -14.97
C LYS A 147 -4.75 -10.71 -14.47
N ILE A 148 -6.00 -10.23 -14.40
CA ILE A 148 -6.33 -8.89 -13.90
C ILE A 148 -5.94 -8.77 -12.43
N VAL A 149 -6.33 -9.73 -11.60
CA VAL A 149 -6.02 -9.74 -10.17
C VAL A 149 -4.51 -9.84 -9.94
N SER A 150 -3.82 -10.68 -10.70
CA SER A 150 -2.34 -10.77 -10.66
C SER A 150 -1.68 -9.44 -10.99
N GLY A 151 -2.21 -8.72 -12.01
CA GLY A 151 -1.72 -7.41 -12.38
C GLY A 151 -1.86 -6.39 -11.25
N ILE A 152 -3.01 -6.38 -10.57
CA ILE A 152 -3.26 -5.50 -9.42
C ILE A 152 -2.29 -5.83 -8.28
N ILE A 153 -2.11 -7.10 -7.94
CA ILE A 153 -1.21 -7.54 -6.86
C ILE A 153 0.24 -7.14 -7.18
N TYR A 154 0.74 -7.43 -8.38
CA TYR A 154 2.09 -7.05 -8.77
C TYR A 154 2.28 -5.53 -8.80
N TYR A 155 1.30 -4.78 -9.33
CA TYR A 155 1.32 -3.32 -9.34
C TYR A 155 1.45 -2.76 -7.91
N LEU A 156 0.57 -3.17 -7.01
CA LEU A 156 0.58 -2.69 -5.62
C LEU A 156 1.87 -3.08 -4.91
N THR A 157 2.38 -4.30 -5.13
CA THR A 157 3.64 -4.76 -4.55
C THR A 157 4.82 -3.88 -4.98
N ILE A 158 4.90 -3.54 -6.27
CA ILE A 158 5.98 -2.67 -6.77
C ILE A 158 5.84 -1.24 -6.21
N VAL A 159 4.62 -0.71 -6.12
CA VAL A 159 4.35 0.60 -5.51
C VAL A 159 4.82 0.62 -4.06
N VAL A 160 4.49 -0.41 -3.26
CA VAL A 160 4.96 -0.54 -1.87
C VAL A 160 6.49 -0.51 -1.81
N ILE A 161 7.17 -1.30 -2.63
CA ILE A 161 8.64 -1.34 -2.64
C ILE A 161 9.24 0.04 -2.97
N LEU A 162 8.69 0.75 -3.96
CA LEU A 162 9.19 2.08 -4.34
C LEU A 162 8.93 3.13 -3.26
N ASN A 163 7.79 3.08 -2.60
CA ASN A 163 7.49 3.99 -1.50
C ASN A 163 8.36 3.75 -0.27
N ILE A 164 8.76 2.49 0.01
CA ILE A 164 9.76 2.20 1.05
C ILE A 164 11.04 3.01 0.81
N LEU A 165 11.53 3.05 -0.42
CA LEU A 165 12.73 3.84 -0.76
C LEU A 165 12.54 5.34 -0.49
N VAL A 166 11.33 5.86 -0.74
CA VAL A 166 11.00 7.26 -0.43
C VAL A 166 11.01 7.50 1.08
N ILE A 167 10.41 6.59 1.86
CA ILE A 167 10.38 6.69 3.33
C ILE A 167 11.80 6.65 3.88
N ILE A 168 12.65 5.70 3.45
CA ILE A 168 14.05 5.60 3.89
C ILE A 168 14.81 6.88 3.59
N LYS A 169 14.67 7.44 2.38
CA LYS A 169 15.30 8.71 2.01
C LYS A 169 14.87 9.85 2.93
N ARG A 170 13.59 9.96 3.24
CA ARG A 170 13.04 11.02 4.10
C ARG A 170 13.50 10.87 5.54
N ILE A 171 13.51 9.65 6.06
CA ILE A 171 14.03 9.33 7.40
C ILE A 171 15.50 9.76 7.48
N LYS A 172 16.32 9.42 6.47
CA LYS A 172 17.73 9.87 6.42
C LYS A 172 17.82 11.39 6.52
N VAL A 173 17.07 12.13 5.71
CA VAL A 173 17.09 13.61 5.73
C VAL A 173 16.65 14.17 7.10
N LEU A 174 15.67 13.52 7.76
CA LEU A 174 15.26 13.92 9.12
C LEU A 174 16.39 13.75 10.14
N PHE A 175 17.18 12.69 10.04
CA PHE A 175 18.33 12.47 10.95
C PHE A 175 19.53 13.35 10.63
N ASP A 176 19.80 13.62 9.35
CA ASP A 176 20.91 14.49 8.92
C ASP A 176 20.70 15.97 9.30
N ASN A 177 19.44 16.40 9.50
CA ASN A 177 19.07 17.77 9.90
C ASN A 177 18.78 17.90 11.42
N LYS A 178 19.18 16.91 12.20
CA LYS A 178 19.08 16.91 13.65
C LYS A 178 20.24 17.68 14.28
#